data_a1dd8e7496dada9a66ac950c2796bdb0
#
_entry.id   a1dd8e7496dada9a66ac950c2796bdb0
#
_cell.length_a   1.000
_cell.length_b   1.000
_cell.length_c   1.000
_cell.angle_alpha   90.00
_cell.angle_beta   90.00
_cell.angle_gamma   90.00
#
_symmetry.space_group_name_H-M   'P 1'
#
loop_
_entity.id
_entity.type
_entity.pdbx_description
1 polymer ?
#
loop_
_entity_poly.entity_id
_entity_poly.type
_entity_poly.pdbx_seq_one_letter_code
_entity_poly.pdbx_strand_id
1 'polypeptide(L)'
;MEKRVERLHRIAAATPGVISLGGGLPSDALFPRGPLGRAFVRAMREPRASALQYAWPEGRAELREWIAERLRARGAEVGADEVIVTSGAQQAIALAAQLAFARGDEVGVDGESYPAALDLFRTRGGRLRVGWNDGVRAFYAMPAIGNPHSRPMSEEARTALLARRIHVIEDDAYAALRFDGAVPRPLLAQARDRVWHVGSFSKTLCPGLRVGWLVPPPAWRERALELKHATDLQASSLGQTVLALFLAGDDFDARLARARRFYRARAARLVRAVRRHLPNWRFAEPEGGFALFLESDEPGDDLALLETATRHGVSFDPGRIFRPDGRVAPLGLRLCFSNVGAAELDEAPRRLARAWDEYRREAHAPALRGMTAP
;
A
#
# COMPACT_ATOMS: atom_id res chain seq x y z
N MET A 1 -16.93 -1.73 -10.02
CA MET A 1 -15.77 -2.43 -10.59
C MET A 1 -15.04 -3.25 -9.52
N GLU A 2 -14.80 -2.67 -8.39
CA GLU A 2 -14.12 -3.31 -7.24
C GLU A 2 -14.80 -4.59 -6.73
N LYS A 3 -16.13 -4.62 -6.66
CA LYS A 3 -16.89 -5.83 -6.25
C LYS A 3 -16.60 -7.07 -7.11
N ARG A 4 -16.34 -6.90 -8.42
CA ARG A 4 -16.01 -8.03 -9.32
C ARG A 4 -14.60 -8.53 -9.04
N VAL A 5 -13.64 -7.63 -8.85
CA VAL A 5 -12.25 -7.98 -8.49
C VAL A 5 -12.20 -8.66 -7.13
N GLU A 6 -12.87 -8.11 -6.12
CA GLU A 6 -12.97 -8.73 -4.79
C GLU A 6 -13.59 -10.13 -4.86
N ARG A 7 -14.65 -10.30 -5.64
CA ARG A 7 -15.27 -11.63 -5.85
C ARG A 7 -14.28 -12.61 -6.48
N LEU A 8 -13.52 -12.19 -7.50
CA LEU A 8 -12.53 -13.05 -8.16
C LEU A 8 -11.40 -13.43 -7.20
N HIS A 9 -10.91 -12.47 -6.39
CA HIS A 9 -9.91 -12.76 -5.37
C HIS A 9 -10.42 -13.73 -4.29
N ARG A 10 -11.68 -13.61 -3.86
CA ARG A 10 -12.30 -14.56 -2.92
C ARG A 10 -12.41 -15.96 -3.53
N ILE A 11 -12.80 -16.07 -4.80
CA ILE A 11 -12.84 -17.34 -5.53
C ILE A 11 -11.44 -17.92 -5.62
N ALA A 12 -10.45 -17.15 -6.05
CA ALA A 12 -9.07 -17.60 -6.14
C ALA A 12 -8.53 -18.08 -4.79
N ALA A 13 -8.80 -17.36 -3.71
CA ALA A 13 -8.37 -17.74 -2.36
C ALA A 13 -9.07 -19.01 -1.83
N ALA A 14 -10.30 -19.27 -2.26
CA ALA A 14 -11.08 -20.46 -1.87
C ALA A 14 -10.80 -21.68 -2.76
N THR A 15 -10.13 -21.50 -3.92
CA THR A 15 -9.88 -22.57 -4.89
C THR A 15 -8.55 -23.25 -4.60
N PRO A 16 -8.52 -24.55 -4.22
CA PRO A 16 -7.28 -25.28 -3.99
C PRO A 16 -6.37 -25.26 -5.23
N GLY A 17 -5.07 -25.06 -5.01
CA GLY A 17 -4.06 -25.08 -6.08
C GLY A 17 -3.94 -23.78 -6.89
N VAL A 18 -4.72 -22.76 -6.60
CA VAL A 18 -4.54 -21.42 -7.17
C VAL A 18 -3.42 -20.68 -6.42
N ILE A 19 -2.40 -20.26 -7.15
CA ILE A 19 -1.32 -19.40 -6.64
C ILE A 19 -1.81 -17.95 -6.69
N SER A 20 -2.01 -17.32 -5.53
CA SER A 20 -2.46 -15.93 -5.47
C SER A 20 -1.29 -14.96 -5.42
N LEU A 21 -1.09 -14.20 -6.50
CA LEU A 21 -0.17 -13.07 -6.56
C LEU A 21 -0.88 -11.72 -6.35
N GLY A 22 -2.09 -11.73 -5.79
CA GLY A 22 -2.88 -10.53 -5.48
C GLY A 22 -2.76 -10.07 -4.02
N GLY A 23 -3.38 -8.91 -3.71
CA GLY A 23 -3.66 -8.43 -2.35
C GLY A 23 -2.55 -7.66 -1.61
N GLY A 24 -1.28 -7.79 -1.99
CA GLY A 24 -0.18 -7.03 -1.36
C GLY A 24 -0.02 -7.28 0.15
N LEU A 25 -0.13 -8.53 0.58
CA LEU A 25 0.02 -8.95 1.98
C LEU A 25 1.50 -9.12 2.35
N PRO A 26 1.94 -8.71 3.55
CA PRO A 26 3.26 -9.07 4.05
C PRO A 26 3.36 -10.58 4.29
N SER A 27 4.58 -11.12 4.25
CA SER A 27 4.81 -12.54 4.53
C SER A 27 4.60 -12.87 6.00
N ASP A 28 3.76 -13.85 6.28
CA ASP A 28 3.52 -14.37 7.62
C ASP A 28 4.75 -15.08 8.23
N ALA A 29 5.68 -15.54 7.38
CA ALA A 29 6.98 -16.09 7.81
C ALA A 29 7.87 -15.03 8.52
N LEU A 30 7.59 -13.75 8.36
CA LEU A 30 8.31 -12.67 9.02
C LEU A 30 7.62 -12.14 10.28
N PHE A 31 6.41 -12.60 10.59
CA PHE A 31 5.69 -12.15 11.77
C PHE A 31 6.40 -12.60 13.05
N PRO A 32 6.72 -11.66 13.97
CA PRO A 32 7.44 -11.98 15.20
C PRO A 32 6.50 -12.55 16.26
N ARG A 33 5.91 -13.73 16.00
CA ARG A 33 4.86 -14.35 16.83
C ARG A 33 5.27 -14.49 18.29
N GLY A 34 6.48 -15.01 18.55
CA GLY A 34 6.98 -15.19 19.92
C GLY A 34 7.18 -13.86 20.67
N PRO A 35 7.94 -12.90 20.13
CA PRO A 35 8.10 -11.57 20.75
C PRO A 35 6.77 -10.83 20.93
N LEU A 36 5.87 -10.84 19.97
CA LEU A 36 4.53 -10.26 20.10
C LEU A 36 3.71 -10.96 21.19
N GLY A 37 3.76 -12.31 21.27
CA GLY A 37 3.08 -13.07 22.32
C GLY A 37 3.56 -12.66 23.71
N ARG A 38 4.88 -12.49 23.91
CA ARG A 38 5.42 -11.95 25.19
C ARG A 38 4.95 -10.53 25.48
N ALA A 39 4.91 -9.66 24.46
CA ALA A 39 4.40 -8.30 24.62
C ALA A 39 2.91 -8.29 25.01
N PHE A 40 2.10 -9.18 24.43
CA PHE A 40 0.69 -9.37 24.82
C PHE A 40 0.55 -9.78 26.30
N VAL A 41 1.31 -10.78 26.75
CA VAL A 41 1.29 -11.21 28.17
C VAL A 41 1.70 -10.07 29.10
N ARG A 42 2.69 -9.27 28.71
CA ARG A 42 3.10 -8.07 29.47
C ARG A 42 2.01 -7.00 29.50
N ALA A 43 1.38 -6.71 28.36
CA ALA A 43 0.30 -5.73 28.24
C ALA A 43 -0.88 -6.07 29.17
N MET A 44 -1.23 -7.36 29.30
CA MET A 44 -2.29 -7.81 30.19
C MET A 44 -1.94 -7.68 31.68
N ARG A 45 -0.66 -7.48 32.01
CA ARG A 45 -0.17 -7.28 33.39
C ARG A 45 0.13 -5.81 33.72
N GLU A 46 -0.15 -4.88 32.79
CA GLU A 46 0.04 -3.45 33.01
C GLU A 46 -0.81 -2.96 34.21
N PRO A 47 -0.26 -2.06 35.05
CA PRO A 47 -1.00 -1.50 36.17
C PRO A 47 -2.31 -0.83 35.73
N ARG A 48 -3.34 -0.91 36.56
CA ARG A 48 -4.66 -0.33 36.31
C ARG A 48 -5.34 -0.82 35.03
N ALA A 49 -4.92 -1.96 34.49
CA ALA A 49 -5.42 -2.51 33.22
C ALA A 49 -5.39 -1.49 32.06
N SER A 50 -4.36 -0.64 32.01
CA SER A 50 -4.26 0.48 31.05
C SER A 50 -4.37 0.05 29.61
N ALA A 51 -3.94 -1.18 29.29
CA ALA A 51 -4.09 -1.76 27.95
C ALA A 51 -5.56 -2.06 27.57
N LEU A 52 -6.46 -2.20 28.55
CA LEU A 52 -7.86 -2.56 28.35
C LEU A 52 -8.81 -1.38 28.55
N GLN A 53 -8.31 -0.25 29.01
CA GLN A 53 -9.11 0.94 29.28
C GLN A 53 -9.06 1.92 28.10
N TYR A 54 -9.97 2.88 28.10
CA TYR A 54 -9.89 4.03 27.19
C TYR A 54 -8.59 4.81 27.38
N ALA A 55 -8.08 5.37 26.27
CA ALA A 55 -6.89 6.21 26.23
C ALA A 55 -7.21 7.54 25.54
N TRP A 56 -6.21 8.39 25.40
CA TRP A 56 -6.33 9.67 24.71
C TRP A 56 -6.36 9.48 23.19
N PRO A 57 -7.08 10.34 22.45
CA PRO A 57 -7.23 10.21 20.99
C PRO A 57 -5.92 10.30 20.21
N GLU A 58 -4.91 11.03 20.72
CA GLU A 58 -3.58 11.11 20.08
C GLU A 58 -2.78 9.81 20.17
N GLY A 59 -3.11 8.94 21.11
CA GLY A 59 -2.42 7.66 21.32
C GLY A 59 -1.32 7.71 22.37
N ARG A 60 -0.73 6.53 22.65
CA ARG A 60 0.30 6.33 23.69
C ARG A 60 1.54 7.17 23.44
N ALA A 61 2.03 7.84 24.49
CA ALA A 61 3.19 8.73 24.41
C ALA A 61 4.46 8.01 23.94
N GLU A 62 4.72 6.80 24.46
CA GLU A 62 5.90 6.01 24.12
C GLU A 62 5.92 5.64 22.63
N LEU A 63 4.77 5.36 22.07
CA LEU A 63 4.66 5.02 20.64
C LEU A 63 4.82 6.27 19.76
N ARG A 64 4.22 7.40 20.19
CA ARG A 64 4.37 8.69 19.49
C ARG A 64 5.83 9.16 19.48
N GLU A 65 6.54 9.03 20.60
CA GLU A 65 7.97 9.37 20.68
C GLU A 65 8.80 8.48 19.76
N TRP A 66 8.59 7.16 19.78
CA TRP A 66 9.29 6.23 18.89
C TRP A 66 9.10 6.59 17.41
N ILE A 67 7.87 6.98 17.01
CA ILE A 67 7.57 7.41 15.63
C ILE A 67 8.28 8.73 15.32
N ALA A 68 8.22 9.71 16.22
CA ALA A 68 8.86 11.00 16.06
C ALA A 68 10.38 10.88 15.93
N GLU A 69 11.03 10.06 16.76
CA GLU A 69 12.49 9.76 16.66
C GLU A 69 12.85 9.21 15.26
N ARG A 70 12.06 8.29 14.73
CA ARG A 70 12.29 7.73 13.40
C ARG A 70 12.12 8.76 12.29
N LEU A 71 11.19 9.68 12.41
CA LEU A 71 11.02 10.78 11.46
C LEU A 71 12.16 11.80 11.57
N ARG A 72 12.61 12.12 12.80
CA ARG A 72 13.79 12.99 13.04
C ARG A 72 15.07 12.38 12.45
N ALA A 73 15.27 11.09 12.60
CA ALA A 73 16.41 10.38 12.00
C ALA A 73 16.42 10.46 10.46
N ARG A 74 15.27 10.77 9.83
CA ARG A 74 15.13 11.00 8.38
C ARG A 74 15.11 12.51 8.04
N GLY A 75 15.40 13.38 8.98
CA GLY A 75 15.50 14.83 8.79
C GLY A 75 14.17 15.58 8.83
N ALA A 76 13.11 14.99 9.41
CA ALA A 76 11.86 15.69 9.66
C ALA A 76 11.82 16.19 11.11
N GLU A 77 11.71 17.49 11.30
CA GLU A 77 11.57 18.10 12.63
C GLU A 77 10.13 17.88 13.16
N VAL A 78 9.92 16.77 13.87
CA VAL A 78 8.62 16.36 14.42
C VAL A 78 8.75 16.04 15.88
N GLY A 79 7.88 16.64 16.72
CA GLY A 79 7.70 16.29 18.11
C GLY A 79 6.71 15.12 18.29
N ALA A 80 6.81 14.42 19.42
CA ALA A 80 5.86 13.36 19.76
C ALA A 80 4.41 13.87 19.90
N ASP A 81 4.26 15.12 20.31
CA ASP A 81 2.97 15.79 20.44
C ASP A 81 2.29 16.06 19.09
N GLU A 82 3.01 16.06 17.99
CA GLU A 82 2.49 16.25 16.64
C GLU A 82 2.03 14.94 15.98
N VAL A 83 2.41 13.79 16.55
CA VAL A 83 2.03 12.47 16.04
C VAL A 83 0.65 12.07 16.58
N ILE A 84 -0.25 11.66 15.69
CA ILE A 84 -1.57 11.09 16.02
C ILE A 84 -1.55 9.61 15.61
N VAL A 85 -1.70 8.71 16.58
CA VAL A 85 -1.81 7.26 16.32
C VAL A 85 -3.19 6.94 15.75
N THR A 86 -3.23 6.15 14.70
CA THR A 86 -4.45 5.80 13.97
C THR A 86 -4.65 4.28 13.87
N SER A 87 -5.87 3.86 13.53
CA SER A 87 -6.23 2.47 13.25
C SER A 87 -5.69 1.99 11.88
N GLY A 88 -4.37 2.17 11.68
CA GLY A 88 -3.65 1.90 10.43
C GLY A 88 -3.66 3.10 9.48
N ALA A 89 -2.85 3.00 8.40
CA ALA A 89 -2.71 4.06 7.40
C ALA A 89 -4.03 4.47 6.74
N GLN A 90 -4.98 3.55 6.57
CA GLN A 90 -6.25 3.86 5.92
C GLN A 90 -7.05 4.93 6.69
N GLN A 91 -7.05 4.88 8.01
CA GLN A 91 -7.68 5.94 8.83
C GLN A 91 -6.88 7.25 8.73
N ALA A 92 -5.55 7.18 8.75
CA ALA A 92 -4.71 8.37 8.59
C ALA A 92 -4.98 9.08 7.25
N ILE A 93 -5.07 8.32 6.15
CA ILE A 93 -5.43 8.84 4.81
C ILE A 93 -6.84 9.45 4.85
N ALA A 94 -7.80 8.80 5.53
CA ALA A 94 -9.17 9.29 5.62
C ALA A 94 -9.26 10.63 6.36
N LEU A 95 -8.55 10.78 7.47
CA LEU A 95 -8.49 12.03 8.25
C LEU A 95 -7.81 13.14 7.43
N ALA A 96 -6.66 12.84 6.81
CA ALA A 96 -5.95 13.77 5.94
C ALA A 96 -6.84 14.23 4.78
N ALA A 97 -7.48 13.31 4.07
CA ALA A 97 -8.38 13.61 2.97
C ALA A 97 -9.58 14.48 3.38
N GLN A 98 -10.10 14.24 4.61
CA GLN A 98 -11.23 15.01 5.13
C GLN A 98 -10.90 16.48 5.38
N LEU A 99 -9.65 16.78 5.63
CA LEU A 99 -9.18 18.13 5.95
C LEU A 99 -8.45 18.79 4.78
N ALA A 100 -7.82 18.02 3.90
CA ALA A 100 -7.02 18.55 2.79
C ALA A 100 -7.85 19.03 1.60
N PHE A 101 -9.07 18.48 1.39
CA PHE A 101 -9.95 18.88 0.26
C PHE A 101 -11.44 18.72 0.61
N ALA A 102 -12.27 19.51 -0.06
CA ALA A 102 -13.72 19.46 0.05
C ALA A 102 -14.36 18.58 -1.05
N ARG A 103 -15.66 18.31 -0.89
CA ARG A 103 -16.45 17.65 -1.93
C ARG A 103 -16.46 18.52 -3.21
N GLY A 104 -16.16 17.91 -4.36
CA GLY A 104 -16.08 18.57 -5.65
C GLY A 104 -14.70 19.11 -6.01
N ASP A 105 -13.74 19.14 -5.06
CA ASP A 105 -12.36 19.52 -5.37
C ASP A 105 -11.66 18.50 -6.24
N GLU A 106 -10.66 18.96 -7.01
CA GLU A 106 -9.77 18.09 -7.75
C GLU A 106 -8.65 17.57 -6.85
N VAL A 107 -8.47 16.25 -6.87
CA VAL A 107 -7.44 15.54 -6.13
C VAL A 107 -6.48 14.89 -7.12
N GLY A 108 -5.24 15.35 -7.12
CA GLY A 108 -4.18 14.80 -7.94
C GLY A 108 -3.67 13.47 -7.38
N VAL A 109 -3.31 12.56 -8.28
CA VAL A 109 -2.67 11.28 -7.98
C VAL A 109 -1.67 10.94 -9.07
N ASP A 110 -0.76 9.99 -8.81
CA ASP A 110 0.04 9.38 -9.86
C ASP A 110 -0.85 8.63 -10.86
N GLY A 111 -0.32 8.25 -12.01
CA GLY A 111 -1.07 7.55 -13.05
C GLY A 111 -1.69 6.24 -12.55
N GLU A 112 -0.96 5.47 -11.79
CA GLU A 112 -1.40 4.33 -10.99
C GLU A 112 -1.11 4.60 -9.52
N SER A 113 -2.11 4.36 -8.66
CA SER A 113 -2.02 4.64 -7.23
C SER A 113 -2.74 3.59 -6.40
N TYR A 114 -2.58 3.65 -5.09
CA TYR A 114 -3.18 2.70 -4.15
C TYR A 114 -4.72 2.70 -4.25
N PRO A 115 -5.37 1.56 -4.61
CA PRO A 115 -6.80 1.52 -4.92
C PRO A 115 -7.70 2.00 -3.79
N ALA A 116 -7.39 1.60 -2.54
CA ALA A 116 -8.23 1.98 -1.40
C ALA A 116 -8.14 3.48 -1.06
N ALA A 117 -7.04 4.17 -1.42
CA ALA A 117 -6.97 5.63 -1.36
C ALA A 117 -7.84 6.27 -2.46
N LEU A 118 -7.74 5.75 -3.71
CA LEU A 118 -8.57 6.25 -4.82
C LEU A 118 -10.07 6.15 -4.51
N ASP A 119 -10.51 5.01 -3.96
CA ASP A 119 -11.91 4.79 -3.62
C ASP A 119 -12.36 5.67 -2.44
N LEU A 120 -11.50 5.86 -1.46
CA LEU A 120 -11.74 6.77 -0.35
C LEU A 120 -11.97 8.21 -0.87
N PHE A 121 -11.11 8.69 -1.76
CA PHE A 121 -11.23 10.05 -2.32
C PHE A 121 -12.50 10.20 -3.15
N ARG A 122 -12.86 9.20 -3.97
CA ARG A 122 -14.15 9.20 -4.70
C ARG A 122 -15.36 9.20 -3.75
N THR A 123 -15.33 8.37 -2.72
CA THR A 123 -16.41 8.28 -1.71
C THR A 123 -16.60 9.61 -1.00
N ARG A 124 -15.55 10.38 -0.80
CA ARG A 124 -15.61 11.74 -0.26
C ARG A 124 -16.08 12.80 -1.26
N GLY A 125 -16.23 12.42 -2.52
CA GLY A 125 -16.66 13.31 -3.61
C GLY A 125 -15.52 14.11 -4.23
N GLY A 126 -14.25 13.72 -4.00
CA GLY A 126 -13.09 14.25 -4.71
C GLY A 126 -13.10 13.82 -6.18
N ARG A 127 -12.73 14.70 -7.09
CA ARG A 127 -12.56 14.42 -8.52
C ARG A 127 -11.10 14.07 -8.79
N LEU A 128 -10.83 12.80 -9.05
CA LEU A 128 -9.48 12.32 -9.28
C LEU A 128 -8.90 12.83 -10.62
N ARG A 129 -7.66 13.30 -10.57
CA ARG A 129 -6.87 13.73 -11.73
C ARG A 129 -5.49 13.10 -11.70
N VAL A 130 -4.95 12.76 -12.86
CA VAL A 130 -3.55 12.38 -13.00
C VAL A 130 -2.68 13.64 -12.97
N GLY A 131 -1.68 13.66 -12.10
CA GLY A 131 -0.75 14.76 -11.94
C GLY A 131 -1.27 15.90 -11.04
N TRP A 132 -0.49 16.96 -10.97
CA TRP A 132 -0.72 18.16 -10.13
C TRP A 132 -0.89 19.43 -10.96
N ASN A 133 -1.79 19.40 -11.94
CA ASN A 133 -2.14 20.54 -12.78
C ASN A 133 -2.82 21.67 -11.98
N ASP A 134 -2.96 22.83 -12.59
CA ASP A 134 -3.69 23.94 -11.99
C ASP A 134 -5.15 23.52 -11.68
N GLY A 135 -5.62 23.90 -10.50
CA GLY A 135 -6.94 23.50 -9.98
C GLY A 135 -6.93 22.30 -9.02
N VAL A 136 -5.84 21.51 -8.97
CA VAL A 136 -5.68 20.44 -7.98
C VAL A 136 -5.53 21.04 -6.59
N ARG A 137 -6.37 20.63 -5.64
CA ARG A 137 -6.40 21.12 -4.26
C ARG A 137 -5.48 20.32 -3.34
N ALA A 138 -5.40 19.02 -3.55
CA ALA A 138 -4.56 18.09 -2.80
C ALA A 138 -3.96 17.04 -3.72
N PHE A 139 -2.78 16.55 -3.40
CA PHE A 139 -2.12 15.46 -4.13
C PHE A 139 -1.78 14.30 -3.19
N TYR A 140 -2.12 13.08 -3.60
CA TYR A 140 -1.72 11.86 -2.89
C TYR A 140 -0.49 11.26 -3.56
N ALA A 141 0.56 11.03 -2.77
CA ALA A 141 1.83 10.48 -3.22
C ALA A 141 2.32 9.35 -2.32
N MET A 142 3.02 8.38 -2.93
CA MET A 142 3.83 7.36 -2.24
C MET A 142 5.31 7.54 -2.64
N PRO A 143 6.00 8.60 -2.16
CA PRO A 143 7.27 9.04 -2.74
C PRO A 143 8.45 8.12 -2.46
N ALA A 144 8.42 7.36 -1.38
CA ALA A 144 9.51 6.46 -1.03
C ALA A 144 9.48 5.14 -1.82
N ILE A 145 8.30 4.52 -1.92
CA ILE A 145 8.03 3.32 -2.71
C ILE A 145 6.56 3.37 -3.14
N GLY A 146 6.34 3.55 -4.43
CA GLY A 146 5.01 3.60 -5.04
C GLY A 146 4.29 2.25 -5.06
N ASN A 147 2.99 2.28 -5.12
CA ASN A 147 2.12 1.13 -5.33
C ASN A 147 1.18 1.44 -6.50
N PRO A 148 1.26 0.71 -7.62
CA PRO A 148 1.76 -0.67 -7.76
C PRO A 148 3.23 -0.83 -8.21
N HIS A 149 3.93 0.20 -8.62
CA HIS A 149 5.21 0.10 -9.33
C HIS A 149 6.40 -0.33 -8.46
N SER A 150 6.31 -0.24 -7.12
CA SER A 150 7.38 -0.60 -6.17
C SER A 150 8.71 0.14 -6.43
N ARG A 151 8.62 1.38 -6.86
CA ARG A 151 9.74 2.29 -7.15
C ARG A 151 9.56 3.64 -6.46
N PRO A 152 10.65 4.34 -6.15
CA PRO A 152 10.57 5.69 -5.61
C PRO A 152 10.11 6.69 -6.68
N MET A 153 9.49 7.77 -6.22
CA MET A 153 9.31 8.99 -7.01
C MET A 153 10.68 9.60 -7.31
N SER A 154 10.91 10.09 -8.53
CA SER A 154 12.17 10.76 -8.88
C SER A 154 12.37 12.07 -8.10
N GLU A 155 13.62 12.49 -7.91
CA GLU A 155 13.92 13.73 -7.21
C GLU A 155 13.38 14.97 -7.97
N GLU A 156 13.34 14.92 -9.30
CA GLU A 156 12.73 15.94 -10.14
C GLU A 156 11.21 16.04 -9.88
N ALA A 157 10.51 14.90 -9.81
CA ALA A 157 9.08 14.86 -9.52
C ALA A 157 8.78 15.32 -8.09
N ARG A 158 9.62 14.94 -7.10
CA ARG A 158 9.52 15.41 -5.71
C ARG A 158 9.65 16.92 -5.64
N THR A 159 10.68 17.48 -6.29
CA THR A 159 10.95 18.93 -6.34
C THR A 159 9.80 19.66 -7.02
N ALA A 160 9.32 19.17 -8.15
CA ALA A 160 8.21 19.76 -8.90
C ALA A 160 6.90 19.75 -8.10
N LEU A 161 6.61 18.64 -7.38
CA LEU A 161 5.45 18.54 -6.50
C LEU A 161 5.54 19.56 -5.35
N LEU A 162 6.71 19.65 -4.70
CA LEU A 162 6.93 20.56 -3.58
C LEU A 162 6.95 22.06 -4.00
N ALA A 163 7.24 22.36 -5.26
CA ALA A 163 7.11 23.72 -5.80
C ALA A 163 5.63 24.17 -5.87
N ARG A 164 4.68 23.24 -5.89
CA ARG A 164 3.25 23.53 -5.85
C ARG A 164 2.79 23.82 -4.43
N ARG A 165 1.97 24.86 -4.25
CA ARG A 165 1.43 25.25 -2.93
C ARG A 165 0.08 24.56 -2.67
N ILE A 166 0.05 23.23 -2.77
CA ILE A 166 -1.12 22.39 -2.54
C ILE A 166 -0.88 21.48 -1.33
N HIS A 167 -1.95 20.96 -0.75
CA HIS A 167 -1.81 19.91 0.26
C HIS A 167 -1.25 18.63 -0.36
N VAL A 168 -0.34 17.94 0.34
CA VAL A 168 0.19 16.65 -0.08
C VAL A 168 -0.12 15.61 0.99
N ILE A 169 -0.80 14.54 0.62
CA ILE A 169 -0.97 13.36 1.48
C ILE A 169 0.16 12.39 1.12
N GLU A 170 1.20 12.35 1.95
CA GLU A 170 2.37 11.49 1.79
C GLU A 170 2.12 10.15 2.46
N ASP A 171 1.91 9.09 1.69
CA ASP A 171 1.78 7.73 2.21
C ASP A 171 3.15 7.02 2.19
N ASP A 172 3.68 6.81 3.38
CA ASP A 172 5.02 6.31 3.62
C ASP A 172 5.04 4.84 4.11
N ALA A 173 3.95 4.10 3.90
CA ALA A 173 3.76 2.75 4.42
C ALA A 173 4.83 1.74 3.98
N TYR A 174 5.51 1.95 2.87
CA TYR A 174 6.54 1.09 2.32
C TYR A 174 7.97 1.63 2.44
N ALA A 175 8.18 2.86 2.91
CA ALA A 175 9.49 3.51 2.91
C ALA A 175 10.60 2.66 3.55
N ALA A 176 10.33 2.07 4.70
CA ALA A 176 11.28 1.22 5.41
C ALA A 176 11.61 -0.11 4.70
N LEU A 177 10.90 -0.44 3.61
CA LEU A 177 11.08 -1.66 2.82
C LEU A 177 11.82 -1.44 1.49
N ARG A 178 12.55 -0.34 1.34
CA ARG A 178 13.51 -0.20 0.23
C ARG A 178 14.60 -1.25 0.36
N PHE A 179 14.95 -1.90 -0.75
CA PHE A 179 15.89 -3.04 -0.73
C PHE A 179 17.33 -2.64 -0.45
N ASP A 180 17.71 -1.41 -0.76
CA ASP A 180 19.02 -0.82 -0.46
C ASP A 180 19.15 -0.37 1.00
N GLY A 181 18.02 -0.28 1.72
CA GLY A 181 17.97 0.22 3.09
C GLY A 181 18.02 1.74 3.23
N ALA A 182 18.20 2.47 2.13
CA ALA A 182 18.26 3.92 2.12
C ALA A 182 16.83 4.50 2.18
N VAL A 183 16.32 4.73 3.38
CA VAL A 183 14.99 5.35 3.56
C VAL A 183 15.08 6.84 3.22
N PRO A 184 14.38 7.32 2.18
CA PRO A 184 14.53 8.71 1.74
C PRO A 184 13.99 9.70 2.78
N ARG A 185 14.48 10.94 2.71
CA ARG A 185 13.91 12.05 3.46
C ARG A 185 12.44 12.21 3.08
N PRO A 186 11.49 12.28 4.04
CA PRO A 186 10.09 12.44 3.70
C PRO A 186 9.78 13.83 3.14
N LEU A 187 8.73 13.96 2.35
CA LEU A 187 8.24 15.27 1.87
C LEU A 187 7.88 16.19 3.03
N LEU A 188 7.36 15.62 4.11
CA LEU A 188 7.09 16.28 5.39
C LEU A 188 8.29 17.13 5.87
N ALA A 189 9.51 16.64 5.72
CA ALA A 189 10.73 17.34 6.14
C ALA A 189 11.06 18.59 5.32
N GLN A 190 10.40 18.77 4.19
CA GLN A 190 10.66 19.86 3.24
C GLN A 190 9.48 20.84 3.12
N ALA A 191 8.26 20.40 3.47
CA ALA A 191 7.05 21.21 3.34
C ALA A 191 6.06 20.94 4.49
N ARG A 192 6.54 21.21 5.71
CA ARG A 192 5.86 20.93 6.98
C ARG A 192 4.47 21.57 7.08
N ASP A 193 4.30 22.71 6.44
CA ASP A 193 3.08 23.53 6.46
C ASP A 193 1.90 22.95 5.68
N ARG A 194 2.13 21.95 4.81
CA ARG A 194 1.10 21.42 3.90
C ARG A 194 1.17 19.90 3.64
N VAL A 195 2.17 19.18 4.19
CA VAL A 195 2.29 17.73 4.05
C VAL A 195 1.60 17.02 5.21
N TRP A 196 0.69 16.11 4.87
CA TRP A 196 0.02 15.17 5.76
C TRP A 196 0.77 13.85 5.68
N HIS A 197 1.66 13.57 6.62
CA HIS A 197 2.47 12.36 6.57
C HIS A 197 1.74 11.19 7.21
N VAL A 198 1.61 10.11 6.45
CA VAL A 198 0.94 8.86 6.83
C VAL A 198 1.95 7.73 6.91
N GLY A 199 1.92 6.99 8.01
CA GLY A 199 2.73 5.79 8.15
C GLY A 199 1.98 4.63 8.79
N SER A 200 2.59 3.44 8.77
CA SER A 200 1.95 2.22 9.27
C SER A 200 2.95 1.14 9.65
N PHE A 201 2.59 0.35 10.66
CA PHE A 201 3.29 -0.90 11.01
C PHE A 201 2.79 -2.12 10.20
N SER A 202 1.73 -1.96 9.39
CA SER A 202 1.12 -3.07 8.66
C SER A 202 2.05 -3.77 7.69
N LYS A 203 3.00 -3.05 7.08
CA LYS A 203 3.93 -3.61 6.07
C LYS A 203 5.28 -4.01 6.67
N THR A 204 5.67 -3.38 7.76
CA THR A 204 6.97 -3.58 8.41
C THR A 204 6.95 -4.56 9.58
N LEU A 205 5.77 -4.79 10.17
CA LEU A 205 5.58 -5.69 11.30
C LEU A 205 4.47 -6.71 11.04
N CYS A 206 3.22 -6.33 11.29
CA CYS A 206 2.06 -7.17 10.96
C CYS A 206 0.79 -6.30 10.82
N PRO A 207 -0.08 -6.61 9.85
CA PRO A 207 -1.29 -5.82 9.60
C PRO A 207 -2.37 -6.00 10.67
N GLY A 208 -2.38 -7.13 11.39
CA GLY A 208 -3.42 -7.48 12.37
C GLY A 208 -3.48 -6.55 13.58
N LEU A 209 -2.40 -5.86 13.93
CA LEU A 209 -2.39 -4.89 15.04
C LEU A 209 -3.20 -3.63 14.72
N ARG A 210 -3.42 -3.32 13.44
CA ARG A 210 -4.15 -2.13 13.01
C ARG A 210 -3.61 -0.82 13.61
N VAL A 211 -2.28 -0.63 13.60
CA VAL A 211 -1.62 0.59 14.08
C VAL A 211 -0.91 1.31 12.95
N GLY A 212 -1.17 2.59 12.83
CA GLY A 212 -0.51 3.54 11.94
C GLY A 212 -0.45 4.91 12.60
N TRP A 213 -0.09 5.93 11.85
CA TRP A 213 -0.02 7.30 12.35
C TRP A 213 -0.29 8.33 11.27
N LEU A 214 -0.69 9.51 11.72
CA LEU A 214 -0.78 10.74 10.95
C LEU A 214 0.09 11.81 11.63
N VAL A 215 0.91 12.51 10.85
CA VAL A 215 1.50 13.79 11.24
C VAL A 215 0.88 14.85 10.33
N PRO A 216 -0.09 15.63 10.82
CA PRO A 216 -0.73 16.68 10.03
C PRO A 216 0.17 17.92 9.93
N PRO A 217 -0.09 18.85 9.03
CA PRO A 217 0.50 20.18 9.10
C PRO A 217 0.16 20.85 10.44
N PRO A 218 1.09 21.63 11.06
CA PRO A 218 0.90 22.14 12.42
C PRO A 218 -0.41 22.90 12.62
N ALA A 219 -0.82 23.73 11.69
CA ALA A 219 -2.06 24.51 11.73
C ALA A 219 -3.34 23.63 11.75
N TRP A 220 -3.22 22.36 11.39
CA TRP A 220 -4.35 21.42 11.28
C TRP A 220 -4.38 20.36 12.39
N ARG A 221 -3.39 20.36 13.28
CA ARG A 221 -3.22 19.31 14.29
C ARG A 221 -4.46 19.15 15.19
N GLU A 222 -4.91 20.24 15.78
CA GLU A 222 -6.07 20.20 16.70
C GLU A 222 -7.33 19.73 15.96
N ARG A 223 -7.55 20.25 14.75
CA ARG A 223 -8.70 19.83 13.94
C ARG A 223 -8.64 18.37 13.53
N ALA A 224 -7.44 17.84 13.24
CA ALA A 224 -7.26 16.42 12.96
C ALA A 224 -7.54 15.53 14.18
N LEU A 225 -7.16 16.01 15.37
CA LEU A 225 -7.40 15.31 16.62
C LEU A 225 -8.88 15.30 17.00
N GLU A 226 -9.58 16.44 16.89
CA GLU A 226 -11.02 16.53 17.06
C GLU A 226 -11.77 15.58 16.13
N LEU A 227 -11.40 15.59 14.85
CA LEU A 227 -12.01 14.73 13.84
C LEU A 227 -11.78 13.25 14.16
N LYS A 228 -10.56 12.89 14.58
CA LYS A 228 -10.25 11.53 15.00
C LYS A 228 -11.08 11.13 16.20
N HIS A 229 -11.16 11.98 17.24
CA HIS A 229 -11.97 11.73 18.42
C HIS A 229 -13.44 11.50 18.04
N ALA A 230 -14.00 12.33 17.18
CA ALA A 230 -15.38 12.18 16.71
C ALA A 230 -15.60 10.91 15.86
N THR A 231 -14.54 10.36 15.24
CA THR A 231 -14.64 9.21 14.34
C THR A 231 -14.55 7.86 15.07
N ASP A 232 -13.62 7.70 16.00
CA ASP A 232 -13.35 6.41 16.66
C ASP A 232 -12.93 6.53 18.14
N LEU A 233 -13.04 7.72 18.73
CA LEU A 233 -12.54 8.10 20.06
C LEU A 233 -11.02 7.94 20.15
N GLN A 234 -10.49 6.75 19.86
CA GLN A 234 -9.08 6.41 19.92
C GLN A 234 -8.76 5.16 19.09
N ALA A 235 -7.50 4.96 18.70
CA ALA A 235 -7.04 3.66 18.21
C ALA A 235 -6.91 2.66 19.37
N SER A 236 -6.95 1.35 19.08
CA SER A 236 -6.91 0.27 20.07
C SER A 236 -5.82 0.46 21.14
N SER A 237 -6.20 0.67 22.40
CA SER A 237 -5.27 0.75 23.53
C SER A 237 -4.41 -0.51 23.65
N LEU A 238 -5.02 -1.69 23.52
CA LEU A 238 -4.32 -2.97 23.58
C LEU A 238 -3.30 -3.08 22.44
N GLY A 239 -3.68 -2.78 21.20
CA GLY A 239 -2.77 -2.82 20.05
C GLY A 239 -1.57 -1.89 20.22
N GLN A 240 -1.80 -0.68 20.70
CA GLN A 240 -0.76 0.31 20.95
C GLN A 240 0.17 -0.14 22.09
N THR A 241 -0.36 -0.65 23.19
CA THR A 241 0.41 -1.14 24.34
C THR A 241 1.30 -2.31 23.93
N VAL A 242 0.74 -3.31 23.26
CA VAL A 242 1.51 -4.46 22.75
C VAL A 242 2.64 -4.00 21.84
N LEU A 243 2.34 -3.07 20.93
CA LEU A 243 3.35 -2.55 20.00
C LEU A 243 4.44 -1.77 20.72
N ALA A 244 4.11 -0.88 21.67
CA ALA A 244 5.10 -0.13 22.45
C ALA A 244 6.02 -1.06 23.25
N LEU A 245 5.46 -2.06 23.93
CA LEU A 245 6.22 -3.07 24.67
C LEU A 245 7.09 -3.96 23.76
N PHE A 246 6.62 -4.25 22.55
CA PHE A 246 7.39 -4.97 21.54
C PHE A 246 8.57 -4.14 21.07
N LEU A 247 8.35 -2.89 20.67
CA LEU A 247 9.39 -1.98 20.16
C LEU A 247 10.47 -1.67 21.21
N ALA A 248 10.09 -1.57 22.49
CA ALA A 248 11.04 -1.35 23.58
C ALA A 248 11.95 -2.57 23.86
N GLY A 249 11.57 -3.76 23.45
CA GLY A 249 12.28 -5.02 23.73
C GLY A 249 12.84 -5.76 22.50
N ASP A 250 12.80 -5.14 21.33
CA ASP A 250 13.16 -5.80 20.06
C ASP A 250 14.06 -4.90 19.20
N ASP A 251 15.00 -5.50 18.51
CA ASP A 251 15.80 -4.82 17.49
C ASP A 251 14.99 -4.72 16.19
N PHE A 252 14.17 -3.69 16.10
CA PHE A 252 13.33 -3.43 14.96
C PHE A 252 14.12 -3.20 13.66
N ASP A 253 15.33 -2.62 13.74
CA ASP A 253 16.17 -2.37 12.57
C ASP A 253 16.77 -3.66 12.00
N ALA A 254 17.21 -4.58 12.85
CA ALA A 254 17.62 -5.90 12.41
C ALA A 254 16.47 -6.67 11.73
N ARG A 255 15.24 -6.52 12.24
CA ARG A 255 14.03 -7.07 11.58
C ARG A 255 13.78 -6.47 10.21
N LEU A 256 13.85 -5.16 10.09
CA LEU A 256 13.73 -4.48 8.80
C LEU A 256 14.79 -4.93 7.80
N ALA A 257 16.05 -5.04 8.25
CA ALA A 257 17.14 -5.53 7.41
C ALA A 257 16.89 -6.97 6.93
N ARG A 258 16.37 -7.85 7.81
CA ARG A 258 15.96 -9.21 7.44
C ARG A 258 14.82 -9.20 6.43
N ALA A 259 13.78 -8.38 6.65
CA ALA A 259 12.64 -8.26 5.76
C ALA A 259 13.05 -7.77 4.36
N ARG A 260 13.91 -6.74 4.28
CA ARG A 260 14.46 -6.22 3.02
C ARG A 260 15.19 -7.31 2.23
N ARG A 261 16.09 -8.07 2.87
CA ARG A 261 16.80 -9.19 2.22
C ARG A 261 15.83 -10.26 1.73
N PHE A 262 14.85 -10.61 2.56
CA PHE A 262 13.82 -11.59 2.21
C PHE A 262 13.01 -11.17 0.98
N TYR A 263 12.47 -9.95 0.98
CA TYR A 263 11.66 -9.46 -0.13
C TYR A 263 12.48 -9.21 -1.40
N ARG A 264 13.73 -8.72 -1.28
CA ARG A 264 14.64 -8.55 -2.41
C ARG A 264 14.91 -9.88 -3.13
N ALA A 265 15.18 -10.95 -2.38
CA ALA A 265 15.41 -12.29 -2.96
C ALA A 265 14.16 -12.80 -3.71
N ARG A 266 12.97 -12.56 -3.18
CA ARG A 266 11.69 -12.96 -3.79
C ARG A 266 11.39 -12.14 -5.04
N ALA A 267 11.58 -10.84 -4.98
CA ALA A 267 11.46 -9.95 -6.14
C ALA A 267 12.38 -10.41 -7.29
N ALA A 268 13.65 -10.65 -7.01
CA ALA A 268 14.61 -11.13 -8.00
C ALA A 268 14.20 -12.49 -8.60
N ARG A 269 13.59 -13.37 -7.81
CA ARG A 269 13.10 -14.67 -8.30
C ARG A 269 11.91 -14.48 -9.25
N LEU A 270 10.91 -13.68 -8.85
CA LEU A 270 9.75 -13.38 -9.69
C LEU A 270 10.18 -12.69 -11.00
N VAL A 271 11.08 -11.69 -10.92
CA VAL A 271 11.63 -10.99 -12.10
C VAL A 271 12.24 -11.96 -13.11
N ARG A 272 13.09 -12.90 -12.64
CA ARG A 272 13.69 -13.92 -13.53
C ARG A 272 12.63 -14.82 -14.18
N ALA A 273 11.62 -15.24 -13.42
CA ALA A 273 10.55 -16.10 -13.93
C ALA A 273 9.67 -15.35 -14.95
N VAL A 274 9.34 -14.08 -14.68
CA VAL A 274 8.59 -13.22 -15.62
C VAL A 274 9.39 -13.01 -16.92
N ARG A 275 10.67 -12.66 -16.85
CA ARG A 275 11.51 -12.52 -18.06
C ARG A 275 11.57 -13.79 -18.91
N ARG A 276 11.55 -14.95 -18.25
CA ARG A 276 11.59 -16.25 -18.95
C ARG A 276 10.26 -16.62 -19.62
N HIS A 277 9.13 -16.37 -18.95
CA HIS A 277 7.84 -16.88 -19.37
C HIS A 277 6.93 -15.83 -20.03
N LEU A 278 7.18 -14.56 -19.78
CA LEU A 278 6.41 -13.41 -20.28
C LEU A 278 7.35 -12.35 -20.89
N PRO A 279 8.21 -12.70 -21.86
CA PRO A 279 9.28 -11.82 -22.37
C PRO A 279 8.77 -10.53 -23.00
N ASN A 280 7.55 -10.52 -23.53
CA ASN A 280 6.95 -9.34 -24.19
C ASN A 280 6.26 -8.39 -23.24
N TRP A 281 6.23 -8.71 -21.93
CA TRP A 281 5.66 -7.82 -20.93
C TRP A 281 6.72 -6.84 -20.41
N ARG A 282 6.37 -5.56 -20.41
CA ARG A 282 7.23 -4.50 -19.90
C ARG A 282 7.05 -4.33 -18.38
N PHE A 283 8.14 -4.07 -17.70
CA PHE A 283 8.13 -3.72 -16.27
C PHE A 283 9.43 -3.03 -15.88
N ALA A 284 9.37 -2.24 -14.83
CA ALA A 284 10.54 -1.77 -14.11
C ALA A 284 10.83 -2.70 -12.93
N GLU A 285 12.11 -2.97 -12.65
CA GLU A 285 12.47 -3.79 -11.48
C GLU A 285 12.07 -3.08 -10.19
N PRO A 286 11.49 -3.81 -9.21
CA PRO A 286 11.11 -3.22 -7.94
C PRO A 286 12.35 -2.87 -7.09
N GLU A 287 12.34 -1.69 -6.50
CA GLU A 287 13.38 -1.20 -5.58
C GLU A 287 12.99 -1.37 -4.10
N GLY A 288 11.80 -1.88 -3.86
CA GLY A 288 11.25 -2.11 -2.52
C GLY A 288 9.86 -2.73 -2.58
N GLY A 289 9.13 -2.65 -1.48
CA GLY A 289 7.72 -3.06 -1.43
C GLY A 289 7.48 -4.55 -1.66
N PHE A 290 6.35 -4.88 -2.31
CA PHE A 290 5.81 -6.23 -2.35
C PHE A 290 5.45 -6.73 -3.74
N ALA A 291 5.52 -5.91 -4.78
CA ALA A 291 4.94 -6.23 -6.07
C ALA A 291 5.85 -5.90 -7.26
N LEU A 292 5.57 -6.56 -8.36
CA LEU A 292 6.03 -6.26 -9.70
C LEU A 292 4.81 -5.84 -10.53
N PHE A 293 4.89 -4.71 -11.22
CA PHE A 293 3.81 -4.25 -12.10
C PHE A 293 4.22 -4.48 -13.55
N LEU A 294 3.41 -5.26 -14.26
CA LEU A 294 3.62 -5.60 -15.66
C LEU A 294 2.65 -4.82 -16.55
N GLU A 295 3.11 -4.43 -17.72
CA GLU A 295 2.30 -3.81 -18.75
C GLU A 295 2.51 -4.50 -20.12
N SER A 296 1.44 -4.60 -20.89
CA SER A 296 1.47 -5.09 -22.26
C SER A 296 0.98 -4.02 -23.23
N ASP A 297 1.65 -3.89 -24.36
CA ASP A 297 1.20 -3.01 -25.46
C ASP A 297 0.06 -3.65 -26.26
N GLU A 298 -0.19 -4.94 -26.09
CA GLU A 298 -1.33 -5.61 -26.71
C GLU A 298 -2.64 -5.14 -26.04
N PRO A 299 -3.68 -4.86 -26.82
CA PRO A 299 -4.98 -4.50 -26.26
C PRO A 299 -5.60 -5.70 -25.53
N GLY A 300 -6.36 -5.43 -24.47
CA GLY A 300 -7.00 -6.50 -23.73
C GLY A 300 -7.83 -6.01 -22.54
N ASP A 301 -8.53 -6.96 -21.93
CA ASP A 301 -9.30 -6.76 -20.71
C ASP A 301 -8.64 -7.53 -19.56
N ASP A 302 -8.06 -6.81 -18.59
CA ASP A 302 -7.34 -7.39 -17.45
C ASP A 302 -8.26 -8.19 -16.50
N LEU A 303 -9.58 -7.94 -16.48
CA LEU A 303 -10.54 -8.77 -15.74
C LEU A 303 -10.83 -10.09 -16.47
N ALA A 304 -10.99 -10.07 -17.78
CA ALA A 304 -11.16 -11.27 -18.56
C ALA A 304 -9.89 -12.15 -18.48
N LEU A 305 -8.71 -11.51 -18.56
CA LEU A 305 -7.44 -12.21 -18.33
C LEU A 305 -7.33 -12.78 -16.91
N LEU A 306 -7.79 -12.09 -15.88
CA LEU A 306 -7.80 -12.60 -14.50
C LEU A 306 -8.72 -13.82 -14.38
N GLU A 307 -9.87 -13.84 -15.03
CA GLU A 307 -10.76 -15.01 -15.05
C GLU A 307 -10.07 -16.22 -15.72
N THR A 308 -9.43 -16.01 -16.89
CA THR A 308 -8.68 -17.06 -17.57
C THR A 308 -7.49 -17.53 -16.72
N ALA A 309 -6.72 -16.61 -16.12
CA ALA A 309 -5.61 -16.95 -15.25
C ALA A 309 -6.05 -17.77 -14.02
N THR A 310 -7.22 -17.45 -13.46
CA THR A 310 -7.77 -18.22 -12.33
C THR A 310 -8.10 -19.66 -12.73
N ARG A 311 -8.61 -19.91 -13.96
CA ARG A 311 -8.79 -21.26 -14.52
C ARG A 311 -7.45 -22.00 -14.65
N HIS A 312 -6.38 -21.28 -14.96
CA HIS A 312 -5.02 -21.83 -15.03
C HIS A 312 -4.31 -21.93 -13.66
N GLY A 313 -5.01 -21.66 -12.57
CA GLY A 313 -4.50 -21.80 -11.21
C GLY A 313 -3.55 -20.68 -10.77
N VAL A 314 -3.71 -19.46 -11.28
CA VAL A 314 -2.97 -18.27 -10.85
C VAL A 314 -3.90 -17.06 -10.81
N SER A 315 -3.72 -16.16 -9.82
CA SER A 315 -4.43 -14.89 -9.76
C SER A 315 -3.49 -13.72 -9.50
N PHE A 316 -3.93 -12.51 -9.89
CA PHE A 316 -3.17 -11.25 -9.80
C PHE A 316 -4.13 -10.08 -9.56
N ASP A 317 -3.60 -8.88 -9.29
CA ASP A 317 -4.42 -7.67 -9.24
C ASP A 317 -4.46 -7.01 -10.62
N PRO A 318 -5.65 -6.78 -11.20
CA PRO A 318 -5.78 -6.13 -12.52
C PRO A 318 -5.38 -4.66 -12.47
N GLY A 319 -4.69 -4.17 -13.51
CA GLY A 319 -4.12 -2.82 -13.55
C GLY A 319 -5.15 -1.70 -13.43
N ARG A 320 -6.35 -1.91 -13.96
CA ARG A 320 -7.42 -0.91 -13.93
C ARG A 320 -7.82 -0.44 -12.54
N ILE A 321 -7.65 -1.27 -11.49
CA ILE A 321 -8.02 -0.86 -10.13
C ILE A 321 -7.08 0.20 -9.55
N PHE A 322 -5.86 0.28 -10.06
CA PHE A 322 -4.87 1.28 -9.64
C PHE A 322 -5.04 2.62 -10.36
N ARG A 323 -5.82 2.68 -11.41
CA ARG A 323 -5.99 3.88 -12.26
C ARG A 323 -7.14 4.77 -11.77
N PRO A 324 -6.91 6.07 -11.67
CA PRO A 324 -7.92 7.00 -11.18
C PRO A 324 -9.15 7.08 -12.08
N ASP A 325 -9.00 6.82 -13.37
CA ASP A 325 -10.09 6.81 -14.35
C ASP A 325 -10.62 5.40 -14.68
N GLY A 326 -10.00 4.36 -14.11
CA GLY A 326 -10.37 2.98 -14.34
C GLY A 326 -10.10 2.48 -15.76
N ARG A 327 -9.22 3.17 -16.54
CA ARG A 327 -8.85 2.75 -17.89
C ARG A 327 -8.25 1.35 -17.90
N VAL A 328 -8.56 0.61 -18.97
CA VAL A 328 -8.04 -0.74 -19.20
C VAL A 328 -6.68 -0.71 -19.93
N ALA A 329 -6.53 0.21 -20.87
CA ALA A 329 -5.32 0.31 -21.69
C ALA A 329 -4.29 1.30 -21.09
N PRO A 330 -2.99 0.97 -21.13
CA PRO A 330 -2.44 -0.32 -21.49
C PRO A 330 -2.86 -1.42 -20.51
N LEU A 331 -2.84 -2.69 -20.95
CA LEU A 331 -3.15 -3.82 -20.09
C LEU A 331 -2.10 -3.91 -18.98
N GLY A 332 -2.54 -3.92 -17.72
CA GLY A 332 -1.66 -3.90 -16.56
C GLY A 332 -1.96 -5.02 -15.56
N LEU A 333 -0.94 -5.58 -14.92
CA LEU A 333 -1.05 -6.63 -13.91
C LEU A 333 -0.11 -6.32 -12.74
N ARG A 334 -0.61 -6.36 -11.49
CA ARG A 334 0.27 -6.34 -10.32
C ARG A 334 0.44 -7.76 -9.78
N LEU A 335 1.68 -8.21 -9.71
CA LEU A 335 2.09 -9.51 -9.19
C LEU A 335 2.81 -9.34 -7.85
N CYS A 336 2.20 -9.76 -6.75
CA CYS A 336 2.79 -9.67 -5.43
C CYS A 336 3.70 -10.88 -5.15
N PHE A 337 4.96 -10.62 -4.80
CA PHE A 337 5.94 -11.64 -4.45
C PHE A 337 6.05 -11.91 -2.95
N SER A 338 5.34 -11.15 -2.13
CA SER A 338 5.60 -11.08 -0.69
C SER A 338 5.14 -12.31 0.10
N ASN A 339 3.98 -12.88 -0.21
CA ASN A 339 3.35 -13.91 0.63
C ASN A 339 2.96 -15.18 -0.14
N VAL A 340 3.82 -15.66 -1.03
CA VAL A 340 3.66 -16.93 -1.76
C VAL A 340 4.90 -17.81 -1.55
N GLY A 341 4.83 -19.12 -1.80
CA GLY A 341 5.97 -20.02 -1.69
C GLY A 341 7.08 -19.69 -2.69
N ALA A 342 8.32 -20.05 -2.37
CA ALA A 342 9.43 -19.79 -3.29
C ALA A 342 9.26 -20.52 -4.64
N ALA A 343 8.80 -21.77 -4.62
CA ALA A 343 8.50 -22.54 -5.84
C ALA A 343 7.33 -21.92 -6.63
N GLU A 344 6.35 -21.34 -5.94
CA GLU A 344 5.20 -20.70 -6.55
C GLU A 344 5.59 -19.44 -7.34
N LEU A 345 6.66 -18.73 -6.93
CA LEU A 345 7.19 -17.58 -7.67
C LEU A 345 7.76 -17.95 -9.04
N ASP A 346 8.21 -19.19 -9.24
CA ASP A 346 8.64 -19.68 -10.55
C ASP A 346 7.44 -20.21 -11.35
N GLU A 347 6.52 -20.90 -10.68
CA GLU A 347 5.38 -21.56 -11.31
C GLU A 347 4.29 -20.58 -11.76
N ALA A 348 4.01 -19.54 -10.97
CA ALA A 348 2.93 -18.60 -11.28
C ALA A 348 3.12 -17.88 -12.63
N PRO A 349 4.31 -17.34 -12.99
CA PRO A 349 4.52 -16.76 -14.32
C PRO A 349 4.37 -17.78 -15.47
N ARG A 350 4.70 -19.06 -15.25
CA ARG A 350 4.48 -20.12 -16.25
C ARG A 350 2.98 -20.37 -16.47
N ARG A 351 2.19 -20.41 -15.41
CA ARG A 351 0.72 -20.52 -15.52
C ARG A 351 0.10 -19.29 -16.17
N LEU A 352 0.58 -18.11 -15.79
CA LEU A 352 0.12 -16.85 -16.37
C LEU A 352 0.42 -16.77 -17.89
N ALA A 353 1.58 -17.25 -18.33
CA ALA A 353 1.91 -17.31 -19.75
C ALA A 353 0.91 -18.18 -20.54
N ARG A 354 0.56 -19.37 -20.00
CA ARG A 354 -0.46 -20.24 -20.62
C ARG A 354 -1.84 -19.58 -20.68
N ALA A 355 -2.22 -18.91 -19.61
CA ALA A 355 -3.46 -18.15 -19.54
C ALA A 355 -3.47 -17.00 -20.54
N TRP A 356 -2.33 -16.31 -20.70
CA TRP A 356 -2.17 -15.24 -21.67
C TRP A 356 -2.31 -15.75 -23.11
N ASP A 357 -1.70 -16.90 -23.43
CA ASP A 357 -1.81 -17.52 -24.75
C ASP A 357 -3.23 -17.98 -25.07
N GLU A 358 -3.96 -18.52 -24.08
CA GLU A 358 -5.39 -18.88 -24.24
C GLU A 358 -6.23 -17.62 -24.45
N TYR A 359 -6.07 -16.62 -23.58
CA TYR A 359 -6.79 -15.35 -23.64
C TYR A 359 -6.64 -14.68 -25.02
N ARG A 360 -5.41 -14.60 -25.55
CA ARG A 360 -5.14 -14.03 -26.89
C ARG A 360 -5.85 -14.80 -28.01
N ARG A 361 -5.84 -16.13 -27.95
CA ARG A 361 -6.56 -16.95 -28.93
C ARG A 361 -8.06 -16.72 -28.91
N GLU A 362 -8.64 -16.63 -27.72
CA GLU A 362 -10.09 -16.33 -27.54
C GLU A 362 -10.44 -14.92 -28.03
N ALA A 363 -9.60 -13.93 -27.72
CA ALA A 363 -9.80 -12.54 -28.11
C ALA A 363 -9.65 -12.29 -29.62
N HIS A 364 -8.83 -13.10 -30.33
CA HIS A 364 -8.58 -12.99 -31.76
C HIS A 364 -9.37 -14.02 -32.59
N ALA A 365 -10.13 -14.92 -31.94
CA ALA A 365 -11.05 -15.79 -32.66
C ALA A 365 -12.09 -14.94 -33.39
N PRO A 366 -12.23 -15.04 -34.72
CA PRO A 366 -13.24 -14.28 -35.44
C PRO A 366 -14.60 -14.64 -34.83
N ALA A 367 -15.49 -13.65 -34.72
CA ALA A 367 -16.87 -13.81 -34.24
C ALA A 367 -17.67 -14.68 -35.23
N LEU A 368 -17.39 -15.98 -35.27
CA LEU A 368 -18.11 -17.00 -36.04
C LEU A 368 -19.49 -17.34 -35.42
N ARG A 369 -20.00 -16.46 -34.55
CA ARG A 369 -21.35 -16.60 -33.99
C ARG A 369 -22.32 -15.59 -34.63
N GLY A 370 -22.61 -15.78 -35.92
CA GLY A 370 -23.58 -14.91 -36.62
C GLY A 370 -23.98 -15.36 -38.01
N MET A 371 -23.65 -16.56 -38.43
CA MET A 371 -24.09 -17.08 -39.73
C MET A 371 -24.52 -18.55 -39.61
N THR A 372 -25.60 -18.79 -38.88
CA THR A 372 -26.45 -19.99 -39.07
C THR A 372 -27.85 -19.66 -38.66
N ALA A 373 -28.62 -19.24 -39.60
CA ALA A 373 -30.02 -19.70 -39.79
C ALA A 373 -30.45 -19.38 -41.21
N PRO A 374 -30.94 -20.38 -41.97
CA PRO A 374 -31.86 -20.06 -43.01
C PRO A 374 -33.26 -19.72 -42.49
#